data_9b6fadd5d790c9d2c6463c9bfa7a63a1
#
_entry.id   9b6fadd5d790c9d2c6463c9bfa7a63a1
#
_cell.length_a   1.000
_cell.length_b   1.000
_cell.length_c   1.000
_cell.angle_alpha   90.00
_cell.angle_beta   90.00
_cell.angle_gamma   90.00
#
_symmetry.space_group_name_H-M   'P 1'
#
loop_
_entity.id
_entity.type
_entity.pdbx_description
1 polymer ?
#
loop_
_entity_poly.entity_id
_entity_poly.type
_entity_poly.pdbx_seq_one_letter_code
_entity_poly.pdbx_strand_id
1 'polypeptide(L)'
;MEMDEKSDILPRVLEAAKKRRLYLPHALRQMNRPNRMISTGEVRLVIEDGEVIEDYPEDVRGHSCLMLGHGESGRPVHVVCAPKNDYLAIITAYIPGEKEWSDGFSVRRKP
;
A
#
# COMPACT_ATOMS: atom_id res chain seq x y z
N MET A 1 -21.83 -13.39 10.69
CA MET A 1 -21.37 -12.33 9.80
C MET A 1 -19.94 -12.61 9.38
N GLU A 2 -19.71 -12.70 8.10
CA GLU A 2 -18.38 -12.95 7.61
C GLU A 2 -17.59 -11.66 7.58
N MET A 3 -16.38 -11.72 8.09
CA MET A 3 -15.47 -10.58 7.99
C MET A 3 -14.73 -10.65 6.67
N ASP A 4 -14.59 -9.51 6.03
CA ASP A 4 -13.77 -9.39 4.84
C ASP A 4 -12.31 -9.63 5.27
N GLU A 5 -11.65 -10.62 4.66
CA GLU A 5 -10.25 -10.93 4.96
C GLU A 5 -9.34 -9.71 4.78
N LYS A 6 -9.65 -8.85 3.82
CA LYS A 6 -8.86 -7.65 3.56
C LYS A 6 -8.95 -6.67 4.72
N SER A 7 -10.08 -6.62 5.43
CA SER A 7 -10.22 -5.69 6.55
C SER A 7 -9.51 -6.17 7.81
N ASP A 8 -9.16 -7.47 7.91
CA ASP A 8 -8.49 -8.00 9.10
C ASP A 8 -7.09 -7.45 9.28
N ILE A 9 -6.38 -7.16 8.19
CA ILE A 9 -5.02 -6.64 8.29
C ILE A 9 -5.00 -5.12 8.52
N LEU A 10 -6.03 -4.40 8.10
CA LEU A 10 -6.02 -2.95 8.17
C LEU A 10 -5.79 -2.39 9.58
N PRO A 11 -6.47 -2.87 10.62
CA PRO A 11 -6.20 -2.39 11.98
C PRO A 11 -4.74 -2.59 12.39
N ARG A 12 -4.14 -3.70 11.98
CA ARG A 12 -2.73 -3.98 12.27
C ARG A 12 -1.80 -3.02 11.54
N VAL A 13 -2.14 -2.69 10.28
CA VAL A 13 -1.40 -1.71 9.50
C VAL A 13 -1.42 -0.34 10.17
N LEU A 14 -2.61 0.10 10.58
CA LEU A 14 -2.76 1.40 11.21
C LEU A 14 -2.04 1.48 12.55
N GLU A 15 -2.10 0.41 13.35
CA GLU A 15 -1.41 0.38 14.63
C GLU A 15 0.10 0.41 14.46
N ALA A 16 0.63 -0.39 13.52
CA ALA A 16 2.07 -0.40 13.25
C ALA A 16 2.55 0.95 12.71
N ALA A 17 1.76 1.59 11.86
CA ALA A 17 2.10 2.88 11.26
C ALA A 17 2.22 3.99 12.31
N LYS A 18 1.43 3.92 13.37
CA LYS A 18 1.51 4.90 14.46
C LYS A 18 2.85 4.85 15.17
N LYS A 19 3.44 3.66 15.26
CA LYS A 19 4.72 3.49 15.93
C LYS A 19 5.86 3.99 15.06
N ARG A 20 5.93 3.53 13.82
CA ARG A 20 7.01 3.89 12.92
C ARG A 20 6.72 3.35 11.53
N ARG A 21 7.15 4.07 10.50
CA ARG A 21 7.13 3.59 9.12
C ARG A 21 8.57 3.45 8.65
N LEU A 22 8.92 2.27 8.15
CA LEU A 22 10.26 1.99 7.64
C LEU A 22 10.16 1.75 6.14
N TYR A 23 10.81 2.60 5.37
CA TYR A 23 10.81 2.52 3.91
C TYR A 23 11.96 1.64 3.45
N LEU A 24 11.64 0.48 2.88
CA LEU A 24 12.66 -0.43 2.38
C LEU A 24 13.32 0.17 1.14
N PRO A 25 14.57 -0.25 0.83
CA PRO A 25 15.30 0.32 -0.33
C PRO A 25 14.54 0.23 -1.63
N HIS A 26 13.85 -0.89 -1.87
CA HIS A 26 13.04 -1.04 -3.09
C HIS A 26 11.94 0.02 -3.15
N ALA A 27 11.27 0.28 -2.01
CA ALA A 27 10.23 1.29 -1.97
C ALA A 27 10.79 2.66 -2.32
N LEU A 28 11.94 3.03 -1.73
CA LEU A 28 12.54 4.33 -2.01
C LEU A 28 12.91 4.47 -3.48
N ARG A 29 13.47 3.43 -4.08
CA ARG A 29 13.81 3.46 -5.50
C ARG A 29 12.57 3.64 -6.37
N GLN A 30 11.49 2.94 -6.06
CA GLN A 30 10.26 3.05 -6.84
C GLN A 30 9.61 4.42 -6.68
N MET A 31 9.59 4.95 -5.46
CA MET A 31 9.01 6.26 -5.17
C MET A 31 9.75 7.39 -5.87
N ASN A 32 11.07 7.26 -5.98
CA ASN A 32 11.93 8.33 -6.52
C ASN A 32 12.09 8.30 -8.03
N ARG A 33 11.38 7.44 -8.72
CA ARG A 33 11.45 7.43 -10.20
C ARG A 33 10.96 8.78 -10.74
N PRO A 34 11.69 9.38 -11.70
CA PRO A 34 11.34 10.72 -12.20
C PRO A 34 9.91 10.87 -12.68
N ASN A 35 9.33 9.81 -13.25
CA ASN A 35 7.95 9.86 -13.75
C ASN A 35 6.91 9.68 -12.65
N ARG A 36 7.31 9.48 -11.40
CA ARG A 36 6.39 9.25 -10.28
C ARG A 36 6.55 10.26 -9.17
N MET A 37 7.73 10.35 -8.62
CA MET A 37 8.05 11.26 -7.51
C MET A 37 7.02 11.17 -6.39
N ILE A 38 6.82 9.96 -5.87
CA ILE A 38 5.89 9.75 -4.76
C ILE A 38 6.56 10.17 -3.46
N SER A 39 5.92 11.04 -2.70
CA SER A 39 6.46 11.50 -1.43
C SER A 39 6.06 10.59 -0.28
N THR A 40 6.78 10.68 0.84
CA THR A 40 6.39 9.96 2.05
C THR A 40 5.04 10.46 2.56
N GLY A 41 4.71 11.74 2.30
CA GLY A 41 3.40 12.29 2.64
C GLY A 41 2.27 11.62 1.86
N GLU A 42 2.50 11.31 0.57
CA GLU A 42 1.51 10.58 -0.21
C GLU A 42 1.32 9.15 0.29
N VAL A 43 2.40 8.47 0.65
CA VAL A 43 2.31 7.12 1.23
C VAL A 43 1.50 7.16 2.51
N ARG A 44 1.73 8.16 3.35
CA ARG A 44 0.99 8.33 4.59
C ARG A 44 -0.52 8.51 4.34
N LEU A 45 -0.89 9.31 3.33
CA LEU A 45 -2.29 9.48 2.97
C LEU A 45 -2.94 8.16 2.57
N VAL A 46 -2.24 7.33 1.79
CA VAL A 46 -2.76 6.02 1.39
C VAL A 46 -3.00 5.15 2.62
N ILE A 47 -2.05 5.12 3.55
CA ILE A 47 -2.17 4.29 4.75
C ILE A 47 -3.33 4.78 5.63
N GLU A 48 -3.46 6.08 5.82
CA GLU A 48 -4.47 6.64 6.72
C GLU A 48 -5.88 6.64 6.14
N ASP A 49 -6.00 6.93 4.85
CA ASP A 49 -7.31 7.13 4.23
C ASP A 49 -7.65 6.12 3.13
N GLY A 50 -6.70 5.28 2.74
CA GLY A 50 -6.91 4.32 1.67
C GLY A 50 -7.59 3.03 2.13
N GLU A 51 -7.68 2.10 1.20
CA GLU A 51 -8.31 0.80 1.45
C GLU A 51 -7.38 -0.34 1.06
N VAL A 52 -7.54 -1.48 1.71
CA VAL A 52 -6.82 -2.71 1.34
C VAL A 52 -7.56 -3.33 0.17
N ILE A 53 -6.87 -3.50 -0.96
CA ILE A 53 -7.47 -4.10 -2.17
C ILE A 53 -6.97 -5.51 -2.44
N GLU A 54 -5.78 -5.88 -1.93
CA GLU A 54 -5.29 -7.25 -2.01
C GLU A 54 -4.60 -7.62 -0.70
N ASP A 55 -4.78 -8.86 -0.28
CA ASP A 55 -4.24 -9.38 0.97
C ASP A 55 -3.29 -10.53 0.66
N TYR A 56 -2.10 -10.52 1.26
CA TYR A 56 -1.07 -11.52 1.01
C TYR A 56 -0.62 -12.17 2.31
N PRO A 57 -1.47 -13.03 2.90
CA PRO A 57 -1.12 -13.67 4.19
C PRO A 57 0.07 -14.62 4.09
N GLU A 58 0.36 -15.13 2.90
CA GLU A 58 1.46 -16.08 2.68
C GLU A 58 2.77 -15.43 2.26
N ASP A 59 2.85 -14.10 2.28
CA ASP A 59 4.07 -13.41 1.89
C ASP A 59 5.23 -13.84 2.80
N VAL A 60 6.33 -14.28 2.19
CA VAL A 60 7.50 -14.76 2.94
C VAL A 60 8.13 -13.67 3.81
N ARG A 61 7.88 -12.41 3.49
CA ARG A 61 8.36 -11.26 4.27
C ARG A 61 7.46 -10.96 5.48
N GLY A 62 6.42 -11.78 5.69
CA GLY A 62 5.38 -11.56 6.68
C GLY A 62 4.10 -11.11 6.00
N HIS A 63 2.98 -11.31 6.68
CA HIS A 63 1.67 -10.93 6.15
C HIS A 63 1.69 -9.47 5.65
N SER A 64 1.41 -9.29 4.39
CA SER A 64 1.42 -7.96 3.76
C SER A 64 0.11 -7.72 3.02
N CYS A 65 -0.06 -6.50 2.55
CA CYS A 65 -1.23 -6.15 1.75
C CYS A 65 -0.90 -5.05 0.76
N LEU A 66 -1.78 -4.92 -0.23
CA LEU A 66 -1.73 -3.84 -1.21
C LEU A 66 -2.85 -2.86 -0.87
N MET A 67 -2.49 -1.60 -0.69
CA MET A 67 -3.45 -0.54 -0.40
C MET A 67 -3.57 0.41 -1.58
N LEU A 68 -4.77 0.91 -1.79
CA LEU A 68 -5.07 1.94 -2.77
C LEU A 68 -5.52 3.20 -2.05
N GLY A 69 -4.93 4.31 -2.39
CA GLY A 69 -5.36 5.61 -1.90
C GLY A 69 -5.10 6.66 -2.95
N HIS A 70 -5.32 7.91 -2.57
CA HIS A 70 -5.12 9.04 -3.48
C HIS A 70 -4.14 10.01 -2.83
N GLY A 71 -3.10 10.33 -3.60
CA GLY A 71 -2.06 11.24 -3.14
C GLY A 71 -2.34 12.68 -3.53
N GLU A 72 -1.28 13.43 -3.75
CA GLU A 72 -1.38 14.82 -4.17
C GLU A 72 -2.13 14.92 -5.48
N SER A 73 -2.95 15.95 -5.61
CA SER A 73 -3.78 16.20 -6.80
C SER A 73 -4.76 15.05 -7.09
N GLY A 74 -5.03 14.22 -6.08
CA GLY A 74 -5.99 13.14 -6.22
C GLY A 74 -5.53 11.96 -7.06
N ARG A 75 -4.24 11.88 -7.40
CA ARG A 75 -3.75 10.77 -8.23
C ARG A 75 -3.76 9.46 -7.44
N PRO A 76 -4.09 8.34 -8.10
CA PRO A 76 -4.09 7.05 -7.42
C PRO A 76 -2.67 6.60 -7.08
N VAL A 77 -2.50 6.03 -5.90
CA VAL A 77 -1.21 5.51 -5.46
C VAL A 77 -1.45 4.14 -4.83
N HIS A 78 -0.64 3.16 -5.23
CA HIS A 78 -0.62 1.85 -4.63
C HIS A 78 0.56 1.73 -3.67
N VAL A 79 0.31 1.14 -2.49
CA VAL A 79 1.35 0.91 -1.48
C VAL A 79 1.25 -0.53 -1.02
N VAL A 80 2.37 -1.27 -1.07
CA VAL A 80 2.46 -2.59 -0.46
C VAL A 80 3.17 -2.42 0.87
N CYS A 81 2.56 -2.92 1.94
CA CYS A 81 3.11 -2.77 3.28
C CYS A 81 2.85 -4.00 4.13
N ALA A 82 3.67 -4.18 5.16
CA ALA A 82 3.56 -5.31 6.09
C ALA A 82 3.68 -4.81 7.53
N PRO A 83 2.64 -5.02 8.36
CA PRO A 83 2.72 -4.61 9.77
C PRO A 83 3.63 -5.56 10.56
N LYS A 84 4.59 -4.97 11.25
CA LYS A 84 5.48 -5.66 12.16
C LYS A 84 5.15 -5.24 13.60
N ASN A 85 5.84 -5.80 14.58
CA ASN A 85 5.52 -5.50 15.98
C ASN A 85 5.77 -4.02 16.32
N ASP A 86 6.86 -3.47 15.82
CA ASP A 86 7.27 -2.12 16.21
C ASP A 86 7.24 -1.10 15.08
N TYR A 87 6.84 -1.50 13.88
CA TYR A 87 6.83 -0.62 12.73
C TYR A 87 5.99 -1.18 11.59
N LEU A 88 5.68 -0.32 10.62
CA LEU A 88 5.09 -0.73 9.36
C LEU A 88 6.18 -0.71 8.29
N ALA A 89 6.43 -1.85 7.67
CA ALA A 89 7.38 -1.95 6.57
C ALA A 89 6.69 -1.50 5.28
N ILE A 90 7.23 -0.46 4.63
CA ILE A 90 6.76 -0.02 3.31
C ILE A 90 7.62 -0.75 2.28
N ILE A 91 7.01 -1.71 1.60
CA ILE A 91 7.72 -2.62 0.69
C ILE A 91 7.87 -2.02 -0.69
N THR A 92 6.82 -1.40 -1.22
CA THR A 92 6.87 -0.67 -2.47
C THR A 92 5.71 0.32 -2.56
N ALA A 93 5.88 1.31 -3.42
CA ALA A 93 4.82 2.27 -3.74
C ALA A 93 4.99 2.66 -5.20
N TYR A 94 3.86 2.77 -5.92
CA TYR A 94 3.90 3.10 -7.35
C TYR A 94 2.56 3.70 -7.79
N ILE A 95 2.58 4.30 -8.97
CA ILE A 95 1.35 4.79 -9.59
C ILE A 95 0.79 3.67 -10.46
N PRO A 96 -0.43 3.17 -10.17
CA PRO A 96 -0.99 2.07 -10.96
C PRO A 96 -1.36 2.53 -12.37
N GLY A 97 -1.18 1.64 -13.34
CA GLY A 97 -1.52 1.91 -14.73
C GLY A 97 -2.87 1.35 -15.11
N GLU A 98 -3.54 2.02 -16.06
CA GLU A 98 -4.85 1.59 -16.53
C GLU A 98 -4.82 0.27 -17.28
N LYS A 99 -3.66 -0.10 -17.83
CA LYS A 99 -3.50 -1.37 -18.53
C LYS A 99 -3.53 -2.56 -17.59
N GLU A 100 -3.09 -2.37 -16.34
CA GLU A 100 -2.99 -3.44 -15.36
C GLU A 100 -4.14 -3.45 -14.37
N TRP A 101 -4.86 -2.33 -14.22
CA TRP A 101 -5.88 -2.17 -13.19
C TRP A 101 -7.17 -1.59 -13.75
N SER A 102 -8.31 -2.01 -13.16
CA SER A 102 -9.64 -1.52 -13.50
C SER A 102 -10.38 -1.07 -12.23
N ASP A 103 -11.60 -0.59 -12.42
CA ASP A 103 -12.49 -0.17 -11.32
C ASP A 103 -11.81 0.81 -10.36
N GLY A 104 -11.32 1.92 -10.94
CA GLY A 104 -10.63 2.93 -10.16
C GLY A 104 -9.31 2.44 -9.58
N PHE A 105 -8.64 1.52 -10.28
CA PHE A 105 -7.35 0.92 -9.92
C PHE A 105 -7.44 -0.03 -8.72
N SER A 106 -8.64 -0.52 -8.41
CA SER A 106 -8.85 -1.42 -7.27
C SER A 106 -8.84 -2.90 -7.65
N VAL A 107 -9.01 -3.23 -8.92
CA VAL A 107 -9.10 -4.61 -9.39
C VAL A 107 -8.03 -4.87 -10.45
N ARG A 108 -7.23 -5.91 -10.23
CA ARG A 108 -6.18 -6.29 -11.16
C ARG A 108 -6.81 -6.86 -12.44
N ARG A 109 -6.42 -6.33 -13.59
CA ARG A 109 -6.88 -6.86 -14.87
C ARG A 109 -6.22 -8.20 -15.14
N LYS A 110 -6.97 -9.13 -15.68
CA LYS A 110 -6.40 -10.42 -16.11
C LYS A 110 -5.70 -10.21 -17.45
N PRO A 111 -4.57 -10.91 -17.64
CA PRO A 111 -3.86 -10.87 -18.93
C PRO A 111 -4.69 -11.45 -20.06
#